data_c72102e8ce6186e0b8d8d86c1f790c30
#
_entry.id   c72102e8ce6186e0b8d8d86c1f790c30
#
_cell.length_a   1.000
_cell.length_b   1.000
_cell.length_c   1.000
_cell.angle_alpha   90.00
_cell.angle_beta   90.00
_cell.angle_gamma   90.00
#
_symmetry.space_group_name_H-M   'P 1'
#
loop_
_entity.id
_entity.type
_entity.pdbx_description
1 polymer ?
#
loop_
_entity_poly.entity_id
_entity_poly.type
_entity_poly.pdbx_seq_one_letter_code
_entity_poly.pdbx_strand_id
1 'polypeptide(L)'
;VAFGSSDQVSGPPDGETELTSVKIVVGGGFGVGKTTFVGSVSEIMPLTTEAVMTAASADVDDLSAVPDKTTTTVAMDFGRVSLDSELILYLFGTPGQHRFWFMWDDLVRGAIGAVVLVDTRRLEDCFAAVDYFEELGLPFVVGVNGFHGEFQYAIEDIRDALSISAHVPIVQCDARSRESTKQVLITLVQHAMTVHATAGAHAQPAAPPAPPAPPAGPLGTSSPSWT
;
A
#
# COMPACT_ATOMS: atom_id res chain seq x y z
N VAL A 1 52.78 35.09 9.76
CA VAL A 1 51.59 34.50 10.36
C VAL A 1 50.85 33.84 9.20
N ALA A 2 50.97 32.50 9.10
CA ALA A 2 50.36 31.70 8.05
C ALA A 2 49.09 31.06 8.63
N PHE A 3 47.93 31.29 7.99
CA PHE A 3 46.74 30.54 8.22
C PHE A 3 46.60 29.50 7.10
N GLY A 4 46.87 28.25 7.45
CA GLY A 4 46.51 27.12 6.65
C GLY A 4 45.28 26.46 7.32
N SER A 5 44.13 26.52 6.69
CA SER A 5 42.97 25.67 7.00
C SER A 5 42.61 24.92 5.75
N SER A 6 42.95 23.64 5.77
CA SER A 6 42.42 22.66 4.83
C SER A 6 41.30 21.92 5.59
N ASP A 7 40.06 22.41 5.47
CA ASP A 7 38.89 21.61 5.82
C ASP A 7 38.70 20.55 4.72
N GLN A 8 39.20 19.36 5.01
CA GLN A 8 38.77 18.16 4.29
C GLN A 8 37.35 17.86 4.76
N VAL A 9 36.38 18.16 3.92
CA VAL A 9 35.02 17.62 3.99
C VAL A 9 35.16 16.12 3.79
N SER A 10 35.16 15.37 4.88
CA SER A 10 34.99 13.93 4.86
C SER A 10 33.60 13.65 4.30
N GLY A 11 33.52 13.02 3.14
CA GLY A 11 32.30 12.43 2.62
C GLY A 11 31.74 11.40 3.63
N PRO A 12 30.46 11.07 3.56
CA PRO A 12 29.86 10.06 4.45
C PRO A 12 30.62 8.74 4.30
N PRO A 13 30.78 7.95 5.39
CA PRO A 13 31.45 6.68 5.33
C PRO A 13 30.70 5.75 4.36
N ASP A 14 31.45 5.18 3.41
CA ASP A 14 30.98 4.15 2.51
C ASP A 14 30.41 2.98 3.31
N GLY A 15 29.09 2.71 3.19
CA GLY A 15 28.48 1.49 3.72
C GLY A 15 27.23 1.64 4.60
N GLU A 16 26.64 2.82 4.76
CA GLU A 16 25.31 2.89 5.37
C GLU A 16 24.26 2.46 4.33
N THR A 17 23.79 1.23 4.45
CA THR A 17 22.63 0.74 3.70
C THR A 17 21.44 1.60 4.09
N GLU A 18 20.87 2.34 3.14
CA GLU A 18 19.74 3.23 3.38
C GLU A 18 18.51 2.40 3.73
N LEU A 19 18.06 2.47 4.98
CA LEU A 19 16.86 1.80 5.46
C LEU A 19 15.63 2.40 4.79
N THR A 20 15.02 1.63 3.90
CA THR A 20 13.75 2.00 3.26
C THR A 20 12.60 1.63 4.18
N SER A 21 11.72 2.58 4.46
CA SER A 21 10.49 2.32 5.23
C SER A 21 9.26 2.58 4.38
N VAL A 22 8.30 1.67 4.43
CA VAL A 22 7.06 1.76 3.67
C VAL A 22 5.85 1.50 4.56
N LYS A 23 4.74 2.14 4.22
CA LYS A 23 3.46 2.00 4.89
C LYS A 23 2.57 1.03 4.14
N ILE A 24 1.94 0.13 4.90
CA ILE A 24 0.96 -0.85 4.40
C ILE A 24 -0.30 -0.74 5.25
N VAL A 25 -1.45 -0.81 4.61
CA VAL A 25 -2.76 -0.85 5.26
C VAL A 25 -3.29 -2.29 5.27
N VAL A 26 -3.90 -2.70 6.38
CA VAL A 26 -4.56 -4.01 6.52
C VAL A 26 -6.05 -3.77 6.71
N GLY A 27 -6.83 -4.04 5.65
CA GLY A 27 -8.28 -3.89 5.59
C GLY A 27 -9.03 -5.22 5.72
N GLY A 28 -10.35 -5.12 5.72
CA GLY A 28 -11.26 -6.27 5.79
C GLY A 28 -12.33 -6.13 6.87
N GLY A 29 -13.31 -7.02 6.87
CA GLY A 29 -14.48 -7.01 7.75
C GLY A 29 -14.16 -7.08 9.24
N PHE A 30 -15.20 -6.90 10.06
CA PHE A 30 -15.05 -7.03 11.50
C PHE A 30 -14.78 -8.50 11.90
N GLY A 31 -13.76 -8.71 12.76
CA GLY A 31 -13.41 -10.06 13.23
C GLY A 31 -12.68 -10.95 12.22
N VAL A 32 -12.29 -10.44 11.03
CA VAL A 32 -11.58 -11.20 10.00
C VAL A 32 -10.16 -11.60 10.39
N GLY A 33 -9.60 -11.03 11.45
CA GLY A 33 -8.28 -11.36 11.97
C GLY A 33 -7.21 -10.28 11.74
N LYS A 34 -7.58 -9.01 11.45
CA LYS A 34 -6.61 -7.92 11.23
C LYS A 34 -5.63 -7.73 12.40
N THR A 35 -6.16 -7.63 13.62
CA THR A 35 -5.35 -7.52 14.85
C THR A 35 -4.40 -8.70 15.01
N THR A 36 -4.90 -9.91 14.73
CA THR A 36 -4.09 -11.13 14.78
C THR A 36 -3.00 -11.13 13.73
N PHE A 37 -3.33 -10.73 12.49
CA PHE A 37 -2.40 -10.63 11.37
C PHE A 37 -1.26 -9.66 11.67
N VAL A 38 -1.59 -8.42 12.09
CA VAL A 38 -0.58 -7.42 12.46
C VAL A 38 0.24 -7.88 13.66
N GLY A 39 -0.40 -8.41 14.69
CA GLY A 39 0.26 -8.86 15.92
C GLY A 39 1.19 -10.05 15.70
N SER A 40 0.85 -10.98 14.78
CA SER A 40 1.66 -12.18 14.54
C SER A 40 3.03 -11.87 13.93
N VAL A 41 3.14 -10.79 13.17
CA VAL A 41 4.37 -10.41 12.46
C VAL A 41 5.08 -9.22 13.11
N SER A 42 4.38 -8.40 13.88
CA SER A 42 4.94 -7.20 14.49
C SER A 42 6.09 -7.50 15.45
N GLU A 43 7.12 -6.65 15.40
CA GLU A 43 8.28 -6.63 16.30
C GLU A 43 8.06 -5.70 17.50
N ILE A 44 6.96 -4.97 17.50
CA ILE A 44 6.56 -4.07 18.57
C ILE A 44 5.17 -4.45 19.10
N MET A 45 4.85 -4.04 20.31
CA MET A 45 3.52 -4.21 20.85
C MET A 45 2.52 -3.34 20.09
N PRO A 46 1.31 -3.86 19.75
CA PRO A 46 0.26 -3.05 19.14
C PRO A 46 -0.09 -1.83 19.99
N LEU A 47 -0.27 -0.68 19.34
CA LEU A 47 -0.71 0.55 19.99
C LEU A 47 -2.22 0.71 19.83
N THR A 48 -2.88 1.10 20.92
CA THR A 48 -4.30 1.52 20.90
C THR A 48 -4.35 3.04 20.82
N THR A 49 -5.10 3.58 19.87
CA THR A 49 -5.26 5.02 19.69
C THR A 49 -6.66 5.49 20.10
N GLU A 50 -6.75 6.72 20.61
CA GLU A 50 -8.00 7.42 20.84
C GLU A 50 -8.24 8.41 19.71
N ALA A 51 -9.43 8.40 19.12
CA ALA A 51 -9.85 9.37 18.12
C ALA A 51 -10.92 10.32 18.70
N VAL A 52 -10.86 11.59 18.31
CA VAL A 52 -11.90 12.55 18.66
C VAL A 52 -13.19 12.15 17.93
N MET A 53 -14.31 12.13 18.66
CA MET A 53 -15.62 11.86 18.06
C MET A 53 -15.96 12.97 17.08
N THR A 54 -16.24 12.58 15.83
CA THR A 54 -16.79 13.47 14.82
C THR A 54 -18.31 13.45 14.88
N ALA A 55 -18.99 14.42 14.25
CA ALA A 55 -20.46 14.43 14.14
C ALA A 55 -21.00 13.12 13.53
N ALA A 56 -20.25 12.49 12.61
CA ALA A 56 -20.63 11.23 11.98
C ALA A 56 -20.55 10.01 12.93
N SER A 57 -19.75 10.07 14.00
CA SER A 57 -19.67 9.00 14.99
C SER A 57 -20.56 9.25 16.23
N ALA A 58 -20.92 10.50 16.49
CA ALA A 58 -21.78 10.87 17.63
C ALA A 58 -23.22 10.34 17.49
N ASP A 59 -23.72 10.22 16.26
CA ASP A 59 -25.10 9.74 15.98
C ASP A 59 -25.24 8.21 16.10
N VAL A 60 -24.11 7.49 16.17
CA VAL A 60 -24.08 6.01 16.18
C VAL A 60 -23.73 5.44 17.56
N ASP A 61 -23.03 6.21 18.40
CA ASP A 61 -22.67 5.80 19.75
C ASP A 61 -23.79 6.18 20.74
N ASP A 62 -24.27 5.23 21.53
CA ASP A 62 -25.17 5.49 22.64
C ASP A 62 -24.42 6.22 23.78
N LEU A 63 -24.59 7.54 23.85
CA LEU A 63 -23.98 8.40 24.86
C LEU A 63 -24.86 8.59 26.10
N SER A 64 -26.01 7.89 26.20
CA SER A 64 -26.98 8.06 27.30
C SER A 64 -26.37 7.85 28.69
N ALA A 65 -25.33 7.01 28.79
CA ALA A 65 -24.64 6.73 30.05
C ALA A 65 -23.44 7.65 30.33
N VAL A 66 -22.91 8.38 29.31
CA VAL A 66 -21.71 9.21 29.41
C VAL A 66 -21.82 10.44 28.49
N PRO A 67 -22.71 11.39 28.77
CA PRO A 67 -23.02 12.51 27.87
C PRO A 67 -21.84 13.46 27.59
N ASP A 68 -20.85 13.51 28.45
CA ASP A 68 -19.66 14.38 28.32
C ASP A 68 -18.49 13.72 27.56
N LYS A 69 -18.69 12.50 27.03
CA LYS A 69 -17.64 11.81 26.29
C LYS A 69 -17.46 12.42 24.91
N THR A 70 -16.36 13.13 24.69
CA THR A 70 -15.99 13.75 23.40
C THR A 70 -15.00 12.93 22.60
N THR A 71 -14.49 11.82 23.16
CA THR A 71 -13.55 10.93 22.49
C THR A 71 -14.04 9.51 22.55
N THR A 72 -13.81 8.75 21.51
CA THR A 72 -14.02 7.31 21.49
C THR A 72 -12.67 6.61 21.29
N THR A 73 -12.47 5.51 21.99
CA THR A 73 -11.30 4.67 21.77
C THR A 73 -11.55 3.83 20.53
N VAL A 74 -10.78 4.07 19.49
CA VAL A 74 -10.75 3.22 18.31
C VAL A 74 -9.53 2.33 18.42
N ALA A 75 -9.76 1.04 18.55
CA ALA A 75 -8.67 0.07 18.46
C ALA A 75 -8.17 0.07 17.02
N MET A 76 -7.02 0.68 16.80
CA MET A 76 -6.30 0.65 15.54
C MET A 76 -5.04 -0.19 15.77
N ASP A 77 -4.85 -1.17 14.93
CA ASP A 77 -3.67 -2.02 15.00
C ASP A 77 -2.51 -1.29 14.33
N PHE A 78 -1.41 -1.16 15.04
CA PHE A 78 -0.17 -0.66 14.48
C PHE A 78 0.94 -1.67 14.73
N GLY A 79 1.67 -2.03 13.68
CA GLY A 79 2.78 -2.97 13.74
C GLY A 79 3.98 -2.49 12.94
N ARG A 80 5.14 -3.03 13.30
CA ARG A 80 6.39 -2.84 12.57
C ARG A 80 7.05 -4.18 12.34
N VAL A 81 7.52 -4.41 11.13
CA VAL A 81 8.25 -5.64 10.79
C VAL A 81 9.38 -5.32 9.81
N SER A 82 10.56 -5.90 10.05
CA SER A 82 11.67 -5.89 9.11
C SER A 82 11.54 -7.11 8.20
N LEU A 83 11.46 -6.90 6.89
CA LEU A 83 11.46 -8.01 5.92
C LEU A 83 12.89 -8.52 5.69
N ASP A 84 13.83 -7.59 5.62
CA ASP A 84 15.27 -7.85 5.51
C ASP A 84 16.06 -6.73 6.24
N SER A 85 17.36 -6.61 5.95
CA SER A 85 18.22 -5.57 6.55
C SER A 85 17.93 -4.16 6.04
N GLU A 86 17.21 -4.00 4.94
CA GLU A 86 17.04 -2.74 4.21
C GLU A 86 15.59 -2.25 4.17
N LEU A 87 14.60 -3.15 4.42
CA LEU A 87 13.18 -2.85 4.27
C LEU A 87 12.38 -3.04 5.56
N ILE A 88 11.84 -1.94 6.05
CA ILE A 88 10.92 -1.90 7.19
C ILE A 88 9.50 -1.63 6.71
N LEU A 89 8.55 -2.45 7.15
CA LEU A 89 7.13 -2.24 6.92
C LEU A 89 6.45 -1.68 8.18
N TYR A 90 5.70 -0.62 8.01
CA TYR A 90 4.75 -0.11 9.01
C TYR A 90 3.34 -0.54 8.63
N LEU A 91 2.71 -1.33 9.48
CA LEU A 91 1.40 -1.92 9.26
C LEU A 91 0.34 -1.15 10.03
N PHE A 92 -0.74 -0.77 9.36
CA PHE A 92 -1.88 -0.08 9.95
C PHE A 92 -3.15 -0.87 9.69
N GLY A 93 -3.73 -1.48 10.72
CA GLY A 93 -5.02 -2.15 10.63
C GLY A 93 -6.16 -1.14 10.61
N THR A 94 -7.05 -1.22 9.61
CA THR A 94 -8.24 -0.37 9.58
C THR A 94 -9.27 -0.85 10.60
N PRO A 95 -10.04 0.06 11.21
CA PRO A 95 -11.22 -0.32 11.95
C PRO A 95 -12.20 -1.09 11.05
N GLY A 96 -12.66 -2.26 11.51
CA GLY A 96 -13.58 -3.10 10.72
C GLY A 96 -15.05 -2.70 10.83
N GLN A 97 -15.41 -1.76 11.71
CA GLN A 97 -16.77 -1.28 11.88
C GLN A 97 -17.06 -0.10 10.97
N HIS A 98 -18.22 -0.10 10.30
CA HIS A 98 -18.61 0.94 9.32
C HIS A 98 -18.57 2.37 9.87
N ARG A 99 -18.92 2.57 11.15
CA ARG A 99 -18.90 3.87 11.80
C ARG A 99 -17.53 4.54 11.86
N PHE A 100 -16.43 3.80 11.63
CA PHE A 100 -15.07 4.32 11.64
C PHE A 100 -14.44 4.43 10.24
N TRP A 101 -15.21 4.24 9.17
CA TRP A 101 -14.68 4.29 7.81
C TRP A 101 -14.15 5.67 7.41
N PHE A 102 -14.63 6.73 8.04
CA PHE A 102 -14.09 8.08 7.85
C PHE A 102 -12.58 8.19 8.13
N MET A 103 -12.01 7.24 8.87
CA MET A 103 -10.57 7.19 9.15
C MET A 103 -9.76 6.56 8.01
N TRP A 104 -10.40 5.85 7.09
CA TRP A 104 -9.67 5.09 6.06
C TRP A 104 -8.89 6.02 5.13
N ASP A 105 -9.45 7.16 4.75
CA ASP A 105 -8.79 8.14 3.88
C ASP A 105 -7.48 8.66 4.48
N ASP A 106 -7.42 8.85 5.79
CA ASP A 106 -6.20 9.24 6.48
C ASP A 106 -5.22 8.07 6.63
N LEU A 107 -5.73 6.87 6.84
CA LEU A 107 -4.92 5.68 6.99
C LEU A 107 -4.22 5.26 5.68
N VAL A 108 -4.85 5.47 4.52
CA VAL A 108 -4.26 5.08 3.23
C VAL A 108 -3.25 6.09 2.69
N ARG A 109 -3.22 7.32 3.21
CA ARG A 109 -2.25 8.33 2.74
C ARG A 109 -0.82 7.86 2.92
N GLY A 110 -0.07 7.84 1.81
CA GLY A 110 1.32 7.41 1.78
C GLY A 110 1.52 5.89 1.91
N ALA A 111 0.46 5.10 1.86
CA ALA A 111 0.60 3.65 1.77
C ALA A 111 1.04 3.24 0.35
N ILE A 112 1.93 2.26 0.26
CA ILE A 112 2.35 1.66 -1.02
C ILE A 112 1.36 0.60 -1.50
N GLY A 113 0.52 0.09 -0.61
CA GLY A 113 -0.47 -0.93 -0.92
C GLY A 113 -1.24 -1.38 0.31
N ALA A 114 -2.20 -2.28 0.09
CA ALA A 114 -3.06 -2.81 1.12
C ALA A 114 -3.16 -4.35 1.11
N VAL A 115 -3.37 -4.94 2.27
CA VAL A 115 -3.83 -6.33 2.42
C VAL A 115 -5.31 -6.30 2.74
N VAL A 116 -6.15 -6.93 1.94
CA VAL A 116 -7.56 -7.17 2.26
C VAL A 116 -7.69 -8.57 2.82
N LEU A 117 -7.91 -8.67 4.13
CA LEU A 117 -8.17 -9.96 4.75
C LEU A 117 -9.62 -10.40 4.51
N VAL A 118 -9.78 -11.65 4.14
CA VAL A 118 -11.05 -12.28 3.78
C VAL A 118 -11.32 -13.49 4.66
N ASP A 119 -12.54 -13.54 5.19
CA ASP A 119 -13.12 -14.72 5.84
C ASP A 119 -14.18 -15.31 4.91
N THR A 120 -13.89 -16.48 4.33
CA THR A 120 -14.83 -17.13 3.37
C THR A 120 -16.15 -17.56 3.98
N ARG A 121 -16.28 -17.56 5.31
CA ARG A 121 -17.54 -17.83 6.02
C ARG A 121 -18.48 -16.61 6.02
N ARG A 122 -17.94 -15.41 5.76
CA ARG A 122 -18.65 -14.13 5.73
C ARG A 122 -18.01 -13.23 4.65
N LEU A 123 -18.08 -13.69 3.40
CA LEU A 123 -17.40 -13.06 2.29
C LEU A 123 -17.92 -11.62 2.03
N GLU A 124 -19.21 -11.39 2.32
CA GLU A 124 -19.86 -10.08 2.17
C GLU A 124 -19.20 -8.97 3.00
N ASP A 125 -18.60 -9.31 4.13
CA ASP A 125 -17.96 -8.33 5.01
C ASP A 125 -16.71 -7.69 4.40
N CYS A 126 -16.15 -8.25 3.32
CA CYS A 126 -14.94 -7.73 2.71
C CYS A 126 -15.18 -6.94 1.42
N PHE A 127 -16.39 -7.00 0.79
CA PHE A 127 -16.66 -6.30 -0.46
C PHE A 127 -16.32 -4.82 -0.40
N ALA A 128 -16.78 -4.15 0.65
CA ALA A 128 -16.53 -2.73 0.81
C ALA A 128 -15.03 -2.37 0.93
N ALA A 129 -14.21 -3.27 1.46
CA ALA A 129 -12.76 -3.06 1.50
C ALA A 129 -12.13 -3.26 0.12
N VAL A 130 -12.61 -4.24 -0.65
CA VAL A 130 -12.17 -4.48 -2.03
C VAL A 130 -12.53 -3.28 -2.89
N ASP A 131 -13.81 -2.88 -2.91
CA ASP A 131 -14.30 -1.75 -3.69
C ASP A 131 -13.52 -0.47 -3.38
N TYR A 132 -13.28 -0.19 -2.09
CA TYR A 132 -12.54 0.99 -1.65
C TYR A 132 -11.12 1.05 -2.21
N PHE A 133 -10.35 -0.04 -2.15
CA PHE A 133 -8.99 -0.04 -2.65
C PHE A 133 -8.92 -0.07 -4.18
N GLU A 134 -9.91 -0.69 -4.87
CA GLU A 134 -10.04 -0.62 -6.33
C GLU A 134 -10.35 0.81 -6.80
N GLU A 135 -11.32 1.48 -6.19
CA GLU A 135 -11.68 2.87 -6.51
C GLU A 135 -10.51 3.84 -6.28
N LEU A 136 -9.73 3.60 -5.22
CA LEU A 136 -8.55 4.41 -4.91
C LEU A 136 -7.39 4.14 -5.87
N GLY A 137 -7.39 3.02 -6.60
CA GLY A 137 -6.27 2.57 -7.44
C GLY A 137 -5.02 2.20 -6.62
N LEU A 138 -5.19 1.89 -5.32
CA LEU A 138 -4.10 1.47 -4.47
C LEU A 138 -3.81 -0.03 -4.72
N PRO A 139 -2.56 -0.43 -5.03
CA PRO A 139 -2.23 -1.84 -5.17
C PRO A 139 -2.63 -2.63 -3.92
N PHE A 140 -3.30 -3.76 -4.10
CA PHE A 140 -3.65 -4.60 -2.96
C PHE A 140 -3.53 -6.10 -3.27
N VAL A 141 -3.44 -6.89 -2.22
CA VAL A 141 -3.54 -8.35 -2.27
C VAL A 141 -4.68 -8.83 -1.37
N VAL A 142 -5.31 -9.91 -1.76
CA VAL A 142 -6.32 -10.58 -0.93
C VAL A 142 -5.65 -11.67 -0.11
N GLY A 143 -5.75 -11.56 1.21
CA GLY A 143 -5.32 -12.59 2.16
C GLY A 143 -6.52 -13.40 2.64
N VAL A 144 -6.70 -14.62 2.13
CA VAL A 144 -7.76 -15.52 2.58
C VAL A 144 -7.34 -16.15 3.90
N ASN A 145 -7.96 -15.73 5.00
CA ASN A 145 -7.60 -16.22 6.33
C ASN A 145 -8.26 -17.58 6.60
N GLY A 146 -7.46 -18.65 6.58
CA GLY A 146 -7.87 -20.00 6.96
C GLY A 146 -7.92 -20.14 8.46
N PHE A 147 -9.12 -20.01 9.04
CA PHE A 147 -9.33 -20.28 10.46
C PHE A 147 -9.06 -21.76 10.73
N HIS A 148 -8.14 -22.05 11.64
CA HIS A 148 -7.68 -23.41 11.96
C HIS A 148 -6.96 -24.14 10.82
N GLY A 149 -6.48 -23.42 9.78
CA GLY A 149 -5.78 -23.98 8.63
C GLY A 149 -6.70 -24.64 7.59
N GLU A 150 -8.00 -24.38 7.67
CA GLU A 150 -8.97 -24.92 6.71
C GLU A 150 -9.28 -23.90 5.61
N PHE A 151 -9.15 -24.35 4.35
CA PHE A 151 -9.49 -23.60 3.15
C PHE A 151 -10.55 -24.39 2.38
N GLN A 152 -11.79 -23.89 2.40
CA GLN A 152 -12.96 -24.60 1.88
C GLN A 152 -13.18 -24.38 0.38
N TYR A 153 -12.62 -23.30 -0.18
CA TYR A 153 -12.89 -22.87 -1.55
C TYR A 153 -11.58 -22.73 -2.33
N ALA A 154 -11.63 -22.98 -3.64
CA ALA A 154 -10.52 -22.70 -4.53
C ALA A 154 -10.31 -21.18 -4.66
N ILE A 155 -9.09 -20.77 -4.99
CA ILE A 155 -8.74 -19.35 -5.16
C ILE A 155 -9.56 -18.72 -6.28
N GLU A 156 -9.82 -19.47 -7.35
CA GLU A 156 -10.62 -19.06 -8.50
C GLU A 156 -12.07 -18.75 -8.10
N ASP A 157 -12.69 -19.60 -7.27
CA ASP A 157 -14.06 -19.39 -6.79
C ASP A 157 -14.15 -18.10 -5.93
N ILE A 158 -13.11 -17.84 -5.11
CA ILE A 158 -13.04 -16.61 -4.30
C ILE A 158 -12.85 -15.39 -5.19
N ARG A 159 -12.02 -15.48 -6.23
CA ARG A 159 -11.80 -14.40 -7.20
C ARG A 159 -13.10 -14.03 -7.92
N ASP A 160 -13.82 -15.03 -8.40
CA ASP A 160 -15.09 -14.84 -9.11
C ASP A 160 -16.15 -14.23 -8.18
N ALA A 161 -16.24 -14.73 -6.93
CA ALA A 161 -17.18 -14.23 -5.95
C ALA A 161 -16.89 -12.77 -5.53
N LEU A 162 -15.62 -12.38 -5.47
CA LEU A 162 -15.20 -11.01 -5.17
C LEU A 162 -15.19 -10.10 -6.41
N SER A 163 -15.38 -10.66 -7.62
CA SER A 163 -15.33 -9.95 -8.91
C SER A 163 -14.03 -9.18 -9.15
N ILE A 164 -12.91 -9.61 -8.53
CA ILE A 164 -11.63 -8.93 -8.62
C ILE A 164 -10.81 -9.36 -9.83
N SER A 165 -10.03 -8.42 -10.35
CA SER A 165 -9.23 -8.63 -11.56
C SER A 165 -8.18 -9.73 -11.38
N ALA A 166 -7.86 -10.42 -12.50
CA ALA A 166 -6.90 -11.51 -12.54
C ALA A 166 -5.47 -11.09 -12.10
N HIS A 167 -5.13 -9.81 -12.20
CA HIS A 167 -3.82 -9.31 -11.80
C HIS A 167 -3.68 -9.10 -10.27
N VAL A 168 -4.79 -9.05 -9.51
CA VAL A 168 -4.74 -8.94 -8.07
C VAL A 168 -4.38 -10.29 -7.45
N PRO A 169 -3.27 -10.39 -6.71
CA PRO A 169 -2.88 -11.66 -6.06
C PRO A 169 -3.87 -12.06 -4.97
N ILE A 170 -4.17 -13.36 -4.90
CA ILE A 170 -4.90 -13.97 -3.79
C ILE A 170 -3.97 -14.98 -3.12
N VAL A 171 -3.81 -14.87 -1.81
CA VAL A 171 -2.92 -15.70 -1.00
C VAL A 171 -3.71 -16.33 0.14
N GLN A 172 -3.66 -17.65 0.27
CA GLN A 172 -4.16 -18.33 1.45
C GLN A 172 -3.20 -18.12 2.62
N CYS A 173 -3.72 -17.73 3.79
CA CYS A 173 -2.89 -17.47 4.96
C CYS A 173 -3.57 -17.91 6.26
N ASP A 174 -2.76 -18.16 7.28
CA ASP A 174 -3.20 -18.21 8.68
C ASP A 174 -2.67 -16.94 9.36
N ALA A 175 -3.56 -16.04 9.74
CA ALA A 175 -3.22 -14.78 10.39
C ALA A 175 -2.45 -14.95 11.72
N ARG A 176 -2.46 -16.13 12.33
CA ARG A 176 -1.70 -16.45 13.55
C ARG A 176 -0.27 -16.87 13.26
N SER A 177 0.01 -17.29 12.02
CA SER A 177 1.33 -17.74 11.60
C SER A 177 2.18 -16.59 11.10
N ARG A 178 3.27 -16.27 11.80
CA ARG A 178 4.24 -15.25 11.41
C ARG A 178 4.74 -15.48 9.98
N GLU A 179 5.06 -16.72 9.63
CA GLU A 179 5.59 -17.07 8.31
C GLU A 179 4.55 -16.86 7.21
N SER A 180 3.31 -17.30 7.46
CA SER A 180 2.20 -17.11 6.53
C SER A 180 1.89 -15.64 6.31
N THR A 181 1.86 -14.84 7.38
CA THR A 181 1.65 -13.40 7.33
C THR A 181 2.77 -12.69 6.56
N LYS A 182 4.04 -13.05 6.80
CA LYS A 182 5.17 -12.51 6.05
C LYS A 182 5.05 -12.80 4.56
N GLN A 183 4.61 -14.00 4.17
CA GLN A 183 4.43 -14.35 2.75
C GLN A 183 3.40 -13.43 2.07
N VAL A 184 2.28 -13.11 2.73
CA VAL A 184 1.28 -12.16 2.21
C VAL A 184 1.90 -10.77 2.02
N LEU A 185 2.69 -10.29 2.99
CA LEU A 185 3.35 -8.98 2.92
C LEU A 185 4.40 -8.92 1.80
N ILE A 186 5.19 -9.99 1.61
CA ILE A 186 6.14 -10.10 0.51
C ILE A 186 5.41 -10.04 -0.83
N THR A 187 4.32 -10.79 -0.98
CA THR A 187 3.49 -10.78 -2.20
C THR A 187 2.94 -9.38 -2.48
N LEU A 188 2.47 -8.66 -1.44
CA LEU A 188 2.01 -7.29 -1.60
C LEU A 188 3.12 -6.35 -2.09
N VAL A 189 4.29 -6.38 -1.46
CA VAL A 189 5.42 -5.51 -1.85
C VAL A 189 5.81 -5.78 -3.31
N GLN A 190 5.94 -7.04 -3.71
CA GLN A 190 6.24 -7.42 -5.09
C GLN A 190 5.17 -6.93 -6.08
N HIS A 191 3.89 -7.09 -5.72
CA HIS A 191 2.78 -6.62 -6.53
C HIS A 191 2.79 -5.10 -6.68
N ALA A 192 2.93 -4.36 -5.58
CA ALA A 192 3.00 -2.90 -5.59
C ALA A 192 4.17 -2.39 -6.44
N MET A 193 5.35 -2.98 -6.32
CA MET A 193 6.51 -2.64 -7.16
C MET A 193 6.20 -2.85 -8.65
N THR A 194 5.55 -3.95 -9.01
CA THR A 194 5.17 -4.25 -10.40
C THR A 194 4.18 -3.20 -10.94
N VAL A 195 3.14 -2.87 -10.17
CA VAL A 195 2.13 -1.88 -10.56
C VAL A 195 2.77 -0.49 -10.74
N HIS A 196 3.61 -0.05 -9.80
CA HIS A 196 4.28 1.25 -9.89
C HIS A 196 5.28 1.31 -11.04
N ALA A 197 6.03 0.25 -11.32
CA ALA A 197 6.94 0.19 -12.46
C ALA A 197 6.18 0.31 -13.80
N THR A 198 5.03 -0.36 -13.91
CA THR A 198 4.18 -0.30 -15.12
C THR A 198 3.57 1.09 -15.29
N ALA A 199 3.10 1.72 -14.22
CA ALA A 199 2.56 3.08 -14.26
C ALA A 199 3.63 4.10 -14.66
N GLY A 200 4.86 3.97 -14.15
CA GLY A 200 6.00 4.82 -14.53
C GLY A 200 6.40 4.68 -15.99
N ALA A 201 6.32 3.47 -16.55
CA ALA A 201 6.63 3.22 -17.96
C ALA A 201 5.63 3.89 -18.93
N HIS A 202 4.36 4.03 -18.52
CA HIS A 202 3.33 4.70 -19.31
C HIS A 202 3.35 6.23 -19.15
N ALA A 203 4.00 6.76 -18.12
CA ALA A 203 4.16 8.19 -17.87
C ALA A 203 5.38 8.81 -18.57
N GLN A 204 6.16 8.05 -19.33
CA GLN A 204 7.29 8.59 -20.06
C GLN A 204 6.76 9.49 -21.19
N PRO A 205 7.08 10.82 -21.19
CA PRO A 205 6.59 11.70 -22.23
C PRO A 205 7.10 11.21 -23.59
N ALA A 206 6.22 11.18 -24.59
CA ALA A 206 6.61 10.89 -25.96
C ALA A 206 7.77 11.79 -26.34
N ALA A 207 8.82 11.21 -26.93
CA ALA A 207 9.96 11.98 -27.39
C ALA A 207 9.47 13.15 -28.26
N PRO A 208 10.02 14.38 -28.09
CA PRO A 208 9.60 15.51 -28.90
C PRO A 208 9.76 15.15 -30.39
N PRO A 209 8.80 15.56 -31.27
CA PRO A 209 8.90 15.28 -32.69
C PRO A 209 10.24 15.80 -33.21
N ALA A 210 10.89 15.01 -34.06
CA ALA A 210 12.14 15.38 -34.70
C ALA A 210 11.99 16.75 -35.39
N PRO A 211 12.99 17.64 -35.30
CA PRO A 211 12.92 18.93 -35.97
C PRO A 211 12.74 18.72 -37.49
N PRO A 212 11.92 19.56 -38.15
CA PRO A 212 11.72 19.45 -39.59
C PRO A 212 13.05 19.50 -40.32
N ALA A 213 13.22 18.64 -41.31
CA ALA A 213 14.41 18.63 -42.14
C ALA A 213 14.62 20.02 -42.79
N PRO A 214 15.86 20.51 -42.86
CA PRO A 214 16.14 21.80 -43.51
C PRO A 214 15.66 21.78 -44.97
N PRO A 215 15.12 22.89 -45.49
CA PRO A 215 14.66 22.95 -46.88
C PRO A 215 15.82 22.65 -47.83
N ALA A 216 15.55 21.80 -48.82
CA ALA A 216 16.50 21.48 -49.87
C ALA A 216 16.93 22.79 -50.56
N GLY A 217 18.24 23.11 -50.52
CA GLY A 217 18.79 24.25 -51.18
C GLY A 217 18.51 24.22 -52.70
N PRO A 218 18.43 25.39 -53.37
CA PRO A 218 18.12 25.46 -54.77
C PRO A 218 19.19 24.71 -55.62
N LEU A 219 18.72 23.84 -56.48
CA LEU A 219 19.54 23.15 -57.49
C LEU A 219 20.36 24.19 -58.29
N GLY A 220 21.65 24.10 -58.18
CA GLY A 220 22.56 24.97 -58.93
C GLY A 220 22.29 24.88 -60.41
N THR A 221 21.98 26.02 -61.02
CA THR A 221 21.89 26.19 -62.46
C THR A 221 23.27 26.02 -63.06
N SER A 222 23.43 24.99 -63.89
CA SER A 222 24.61 24.78 -64.73
C SER A 222 24.78 25.95 -65.67
N SER A 223 25.90 26.64 -65.58
CA SER A 223 26.30 27.63 -66.56
C SER A 223 26.64 26.98 -67.91
N PRO A 224 26.23 27.53 -69.06
CA PRO A 224 26.67 27.04 -70.36
C PRO A 224 28.07 27.54 -70.64
N SER A 225 28.97 26.65 -71.08
CA SER A 225 30.28 26.94 -71.62
C SER A 225 30.16 27.62 -72.99
N TRP A 226 30.75 28.78 -73.11
CA TRP A 226 31.06 29.40 -74.41
C TRP A 226 32.50 29.11 -74.79
N THR A 227 32.72 28.68 -76.00
CA THR A 227 33.99 28.50 -76.76
C THR A 227 34.76 29.75 -76.93
#